data_bad03a2da19e6949ef6e528efa9e5e40
#
_entry.id   bad03a2da19e6949ef6e528efa9e5e40
#
_cell.length_a   1.000
_cell.length_b   1.000
_cell.length_c   1.000
_cell.angle_alpha   90.00
_cell.angle_beta   90.00
_cell.angle_gamma   90.00
#
_symmetry.space_group_name_H-M   'P 1'
#
loop_
_entity.id
_entity.type
_entity.pdbx_description
1 polymer ?
#
loop_
_entity_poly.entity_id
_entity_poly.type
_entity_poly.pdbx_seq_one_letter_code
_entity_poly.pdbx_strand_id
1 'polypeptide(L)'
;SKNIGFISLSDGSCYKPVQIVFQADKLANYAEIAKCGLYTSFEVTGSVVVTPGAKQPFEINADEITVLGPCGGDYPLQKKKMGMDYLRTMTHLRPRTNTFNAAFRVRGQAAFALHQFFHEHGFTYVHTPIFTGSDCEGAGEMFQVTTLDLNDIPRNDEGGVDYTKDFFKRPVNLTVSGQ
;
A
#
# COMPACT_ATOMS: atom_id res chain seq x y z
N SER A 1 20.82 -24.99 -11.70
CA SER A 1 20.60 -26.17 -12.56
C SER A 1 19.74 -25.74 -13.74
N LYS A 2 19.96 -26.27 -14.93
CA LYS A 2 19.16 -25.94 -16.13
C LYS A 2 17.69 -26.43 -16.04
N ASN A 3 17.40 -27.30 -15.08
CA ASN A 3 16.12 -28.02 -14.97
C ASN A 3 15.33 -27.69 -13.72
N ILE A 4 15.82 -26.80 -12.87
CA ILE A 4 15.14 -26.40 -11.62
C ILE A 4 15.10 -24.88 -11.58
N GLY A 5 13.92 -24.31 -11.38
CA GLY A 5 13.70 -22.89 -11.20
C GLY A 5 13.13 -22.56 -9.81
N PHE A 6 13.27 -21.30 -9.42
CA PHE A 6 12.80 -20.78 -8.14
C PHE A 6 12.02 -19.50 -8.36
N ILE A 7 10.85 -19.40 -7.72
CA ILE A 7 10.06 -18.18 -7.65
C ILE A 7 9.96 -17.77 -6.20
N SER A 8 10.16 -16.49 -5.92
CA SER A 8 9.84 -15.86 -4.64
C SER A 8 8.44 -15.28 -4.76
N LEU A 9 7.44 -16.02 -4.27
CA LEU A 9 6.03 -15.67 -4.37
C LEU A 9 5.54 -14.95 -3.11
N SER A 10 4.81 -13.87 -3.29
CA SER A 10 4.18 -13.12 -2.20
C SER A 10 2.76 -12.73 -2.59
N ASP A 11 1.81 -13.05 -1.72
CA ASP A 11 0.42 -12.59 -1.80
C ASP A 11 0.16 -11.35 -0.95
N GLY A 12 1.20 -10.84 -0.28
CA GLY A 12 1.11 -9.70 0.63
C GLY A 12 0.65 -10.03 2.04
N SER A 13 0.21 -11.24 2.35
CA SER A 13 -0.23 -11.66 3.70
C SER A 13 0.91 -11.62 4.71
N CYS A 14 2.10 -12.03 4.29
CA CYS A 14 3.31 -12.07 5.11
C CYS A 14 4.40 -11.14 4.59
N TYR A 15 5.31 -10.72 5.50
CA TYR A 15 6.47 -9.94 5.11
C TYR A 15 7.46 -10.74 4.26
N LYS A 16 7.68 -12.01 4.62
CA LYS A 16 8.57 -12.90 3.88
C LYS A 16 7.80 -13.63 2.79
N PRO A 17 8.29 -13.61 1.53
CA PRO A 17 7.69 -14.41 0.48
C PRO A 17 7.94 -15.90 0.72
N VAL A 18 7.14 -16.74 0.10
CA VAL A 18 7.35 -18.20 0.04
C VAL A 18 8.20 -18.56 -1.18
N GLN A 19 9.11 -19.52 -1.01
CA GLN A 19 9.86 -20.07 -2.13
C GLN A 19 9.04 -21.14 -2.83
N ILE A 20 8.86 -20.97 -4.13
CA ILE A 20 8.30 -21.99 -5.02
C ILE A 20 9.47 -22.64 -5.77
N VAL A 21 9.50 -23.95 -5.76
CA VAL A 21 10.46 -24.76 -6.55
C VAL A 21 9.70 -25.42 -7.68
N PHE A 22 10.17 -25.26 -8.91
CA PHE A 22 9.57 -25.87 -10.08
C PHE A 22 10.60 -26.55 -10.96
N GLN A 23 10.22 -27.63 -11.60
CA GLN A 23 11.12 -28.54 -12.31
C GLN A 23 10.65 -28.76 -13.74
N ALA A 24 11.62 -28.88 -14.66
CA ALA A 24 11.36 -29.02 -16.09
C ALA A 24 10.72 -30.35 -16.49
N ASP A 25 10.92 -31.40 -15.68
CA ASP A 25 10.33 -32.71 -15.86
C ASP A 25 8.91 -32.83 -15.36
N LYS A 26 8.45 -31.86 -14.54
CA LYS A 26 7.10 -31.84 -13.96
C LYS A 26 6.16 -30.85 -14.65
N LEU A 27 6.71 -29.71 -15.12
CA LEU A 27 5.89 -28.62 -15.67
C LEU A 27 6.06 -28.52 -17.19
N ALA A 28 4.99 -28.76 -17.94
CA ALA A 28 4.98 -28.62 -19.40
C ALA A 28 5.31 -27.20 -19.86
N ASN A 29 4.94 -26.19 -19.08
CA ASN A 29 5.18 -24.77 -19.36
C ASN A 29 6.44 -24.21 -18.66
N TYR A 30 7.37 -25.08 -18.22
CA TYR A 30 8.62 -24.65 -17.55
C TYR A 30 9.37 -23.55 -18.28
N ALA A 31 9.51 -23.66 -19.60
CA ALA A 31 10.26 -22.71 -20.41
C ALA A 31 9.59 -21.33 -20.48
N GLU A 32 8.28 -21.28 -20.38
CA GLU A 32 7.49 -20.04 -20.27
C GLU A 32 7.71 -19.40 -18.90
N ILE A 33 7.50 -20.16 -17.84
CA ILE A 33 7.67 -19.69 -16.45
C ILE A 33 9.08 -19.16 -16.21
N ALA A 34 10.09 -19.86 -16.71
CA ALA A 34 11.50 -19.48 -16.55
C ALA A 34 11.87 -18.14 -17.23
N LYS A 35 11.05 -17.65 -18.16
CA LYS A 35 11.23 -16.37 -18.86
C LYS A 35 10.43 -15.23 -18.26
N CYS A 36 9.52 -15.51 -17.32
CA CYS A 36 8.70 -14.49 -16.70
C CYS A 36 9.53 -13.46 -15.94
N GLY A 37 9.14 -12.19 -16.10
CA GLY A 37 9.76 -11.07 -15.40
C GLY A 37 9.37 -10.98 -13.93
N LEU A 38 10.03 -10.08 -13.20
CA LEU A 38 9.64 -9.72 -11.84
C LEU A 38 8.21 -9.18 -11.82
N TYR A 39 7.50 -9.45 -10.72
CA TYR A 39 6.11 -9.01 -10.51
C TYR A 39 5.07 -9.62 -11.45
N THR A 40 5.42 -10.66 -12.21
CA THR A 40 4.45 -11.52 -12.88
C THR A 40 3.53 -12.16 -11.82
N SER A 41 2.23 -12.17 -12.07
CA SER A 41 1.24 -12.81 -11.19
C SER A 41 1.09 -14.28 -11.56
N PHE A 42 1.15 -15.14 -10.55
CA PHE A 42 1.04 -16.60 -10.70
C PHE A 42 -0.03 -17.18 -9.78
N GLU A 43 -0.67 -18.22 -10.25
CA GLU A 43 -1.36 -19.21 -9.43
C GLU A 43 -0.50 -20.47 -9.37
N VAL A 44 -0.28 -20.99 -8.19
CA VAL A 44 0.61 -22.13 -7.95
C VAL A 44 -0.11 -23.18 -7.13
N THR A 45 -0.19 -24.40 -7.68
CA THR A 45 -0.62 -25.59 -6.95
C THR A 45 0.58 -26.50 -6.71
N GLY A 46 0.71 -27.04 -5.51
CA GLY A 46 1.85 -27.89 -5.19
C GLY A 46 1.87 -28.38 -3.75
N SER A 47 2.90 -29.10 -3.41
CA SER A 47 3.11 -29.72 -2.10
C SER A 47 4.07 -28.91 -1.23
N VAL A 48 3.68 -28.70 0.03
CA VAL A 48 4.53 -28.05 1.03
C VAL A 48 5.60 -29.04 1.49
N VAL A 49 6.85 -28.60 1.42
CA VAL A 49 8.02 -29.38 1.89
C VAL A 49 8.72 -28.62 2.99
N VAL A 50 8.86 -29.26 4.16
CA VAL A 50 9.61 -28.68 5.28
C VAL A 50 11.10 -28.77 4.99
N THR A 51 11.81 -27.67 5.17
CA THR A 51 13.26 -27.55 4.88
C THR A 51 14.06 -27.18 6.13
N PRO A 52 14.23 -28.12 7.09
CA PRO A 52 14.94 -27.85 8.32
C PRO A 52 16.40 -27.50 8.02
N GLY A 53 16.90 -26.41 8.60
CA GLY A 53 18.26 -25.93 8.39
C GLY A 53 18.48 -25.04 7.17
N ALA A 54 17.48 -24.86 6.29
CA ALA A 54 17.52 -23.89 5.21
C ALA A 54 17.19 -22.46 5.68
N LYS A 55 17.35 -21.45 4.79
CA LYS A 55 17.01 -20.07 5.09
C LYS A 55 15.50 -19.85 5.36
N GLN A 56 14.66 -20.64 4.73
CA GLN A 56 13.22 -20.69 4.94
C GLN A 56 12.82 -22.02 5.60
N PRO A 57 11.79 -22.02 6.46
CA PRO A 57 11.37 -23.24 7.17
C PRO A 57 10.67 -24.25 6.26
N PHE A 58 10.13 -23.82 5.15
CA PHE A 58 9.44 -24.65 4.15
C PHE A 58 9.52 -24.00 2.77
N GLU A 59 9.22 -24.78 1.75
CA GLU A 59 9.03 -24.35 0.36
C GLU A 59 7.85 -25.08 -0.25
N ILE A 60 7.39 -24.64 -1.41
CA ILE A 60 6.34 -25.31 -2.17
C ILE A 60 6.96 -25.91 -3.43
N ASN A 61 6.90 -27.24 -3.55
CA ASN A 61 7.21 -27.93 -4.80
C ASN A 61 5.99 -27.85 -5.69
N ALA A 62 6.10 -27.09 -6.78
CA ALA A 62 4.99 -26.85 -7.67
C ALA A 62 4.68 -28.09 -8.54
N ASP A 63 3.40 -28.45 -8.58
CA ASP A 63 2.83 -29.41 -9.49
C ASP A 63 2.20 -28.73 -10.71
N GLU A 64 1.68 -27.49 -10.51
CA GLU A 64 1.11 -26.66 -11.56
C GLU A 64 1.42 -25.17 -11.29
N ILE A 65 1.72 -24.43 -12.35
CA ILE A 65 1.91 -22.97 -12.32
C ILE A 65 1.16 -22.36 -13.50
N THR A 66 0.24 -21.45 -13.20
CA THR A 66 -0.50 -20.68 -14.21
C THR A 66 -0.07 -19.22 -14.16
N VAL A 67 0.24 -18.62 -15.30
CA VAL A 67 0.49 -17.17 -15.42
C VAL A 67 -0.85 -16.45 -15.47
N LEU A 68 -1.20 -15.71 -14.41
CA LEU A 68 -2.43 -14.92 -14.35
C LEU A 68 -2.26 -13.55 -15.03
N GLY A 69 -1.06 -12.97 -14.92
CA GLY A 69 -0.74 -11.68 -15.54
C GLY A 69 0.74 -11.49 -15.72
N PRO A 70 1.22 -11.38 -16.96
CA PRO A 70 2.62 -11.11 -17.24
C PRO A 70 3.01 -9.69 -16.83
N CYS A 71 4.27 -9.49 -16.47
CA CYS A 71 4.83 -8.18 -16.19
C CYS A 71 5.93 -7.86 -17.20
N GLY A 72 5.83 -6.70 -17.85
CA GLY A 72 6.80 -6.24 -18.83
C GLY A 72 8.12 -5.77 -18.23
N GLY A 73 9.16 -5.68 -19.07
CA GLY A 73 10.47 -5.18 -18.67
C GLY A 73 10.52 -3.68 -18.34
N ASP A 74 9.46 -2.95 -18.65
CA ASP A 74 9.27 -1.51 -18.36
C ASP A 74 8.73 -1.24 -16.95
N TYR A 75 8.41 -2.29 -16.17
CA TYR A 75 7.95 -2.10 -14.79
C TYR A 75 8.99 -1.35 -13.94
N PRO A 76 8.62 -0.27 -13.25
CA PRO A 76 9.59 0.64 -12.62
C PRO A 76 10.46 0.00 -11.53
N LEU A 77 9.89 -0.97 -10.78
CA LEU A 77 10.63 -1.67 -9.73
C LEU A 77 11.44 -2.82 -10.33
N GLN A 78 12.71 -2.58 -10.57
CA GLN A 78 13.64 -3.55 -11.13
C GLN A 78 14.53 -4.18 -10.05
N LYS A 79 15.19 -5.30 -10.38
CA LYS A 79 16.16 -5.99 -9.52
C LYS A 79 17.46 -5.19 -9.38
N LYS A 80 17.37 -3.93 -8.97
CA LYS A 80 18.49 -3.04 -8.69
C LYS A 80 18.26 -2.29 -7.39
N LYS A 81 19.36 -1.87 -6.75
CA LYS A 81 19.25 -1.02 -5.55
C LYS A 81 18.67 0.34 -5.97
N MET A 82 17.55 0.71 -5.37
CA MET A 82 16.89 1.99 -5.58
C MET A 82 17.01 2.86 -4.33
N GLY A 83 17.32 4.15 -4.52
CA GLY A 83 17.38 5.11 -3.43
C GLY A 83 15.99 5.41 -2.86
N MET A 84 15.94 5.79 -1.59
CA MET A 84 14.67 6.10 -0.91
C MET A 84 13.94 7.28 -1.56
N ASP A 85 14.67 8.29 -2.02
CA ASP A 85 14.09 9.48 -2.66
C ASP A 85 13.44 9.12 -4.00
N TYR A 86 14.10 8.28 -4.79
CA TYR A 86 13.50 7.76 -6.02
C TYR A 86 12.23 6.93 -5.73
N LEU A 87 12.25 6.08 -4.72
CA LEU A 87 11.06 5.30 -4.34
C LEU A 87 9.91 6.18 -3.84
N ARG A 88 10.20 7.34 -3.26
CA ARG A 88 9.16 8.31 -2.85
C ARG A 88 8.44 8.96 -4.04
N THR A 89 9.05 9.03 -5.21
CA THR A 89 8.38 9.50 -6.43
C THR A 89 7.35 8.51 -6.97
N MET A 90 7.41 7.24 -6.51
CA MET A 90 6.50 6.16 -6.91
C MET A 90 5.64 5.72 -5.70
N THR A 91 4.80 6.61 -5.20
CA THR A 91 4.03 6.42 -3.95
C THR A 91 3.16 5.17 -3.96
N HIS A 92 2.57 4.80 -5.10
CA HIS A 92 1.71 3.64 -5.28
C HIS A 92 2.48 2.32 -5.42
N LEU A 93 3.77 2.33 -5.79
CA LEU A 93 4.59 1.14 -5.97
C LEU A 93 5.56 0.87 -4.81
N ARG A 94 6.03 1.92 -4.13
CA ARG A 94 7.02 1.78 -3.05
C ARG A 94 6.64 0.79 -1.95
N PRO A 95 5.35 0.55 -1.61
CA PRO A 95 4.97 -0.46 -0.62
C PRO A 95 5.40 -1.89 -0.97
N ARG A 96 5.67 -2.15 -2.25
CA ARG A 96 6.16 -3.45 -2.73
C ARG A 96 7.65 -3.67 -2.47
N THR A 97 8.38 -2.64 -2.07
CA THR A 97 9.80 -2.76 -1.70
C THR A 97 9.95 -3.16 -0.23
N ASN A 98 10.99 -3.91 0.11
CA ASN A 98 11.17 -4.47 1.45
C ASN A 98 11.13 -3.39 2.54
N THR A 99 11.85 -2.28 2.35
CA THR A 99 11.93 -1.22 3.35
C THR A 99 10.58 -0.54 3.59
N PHE A 100 9.87 -0.15 2.53
CA PHE A 100 8.57 0.49 2.68
C PHE A 100 7.49 -0.49 3.13
N ASN A 101 7.53 -1.76 2.68
CA ASN A 101 6.65 -2.79 3.19
C ASN A 101 6.81 -2.96 4.71
N ALA A 102 8.06 -3.09 5.20
CA ALA A 102 8.33 -3.17 6.63
C ALA A 102 7.83 -1.92 7.38
N ALA A 103 8.14 -0.72 6.88
CA ALA A 103 7.72 0.53 7.51
C ALA A 103 6.20 0.66 7.59
N PHE A 104 5.46 0.35 6.53
CA PHE A 104 4.00 0.42 6.53
C PHE A 104 3.37 -0.65 7.42
N ARG A 105 3.94 -1.85 7.50
CA ARG A 105 3.48 -2.89 8.44
C ARG A 105 3.66 -2.44 9.89
N VAL A 106 4.83 -1.93 10.25
CA VAL A 106 5.09 -1.40 11.59
C VAL A 106 4.15 -0.25 11.90
N ARG A 107 3.97 0.70 10.97
CA ARG A 107 3.04 1.82 11.14
C ARG A 107 1.60 1.36 11.38
N GLY A 108 1.13 0.38 10.60
CA GLY A 108 -0.23 -0.18 10.76
C GLY A 108 -0.41 -0.83 12.13
N GLN A 109 0.55 -1.64 12.55
CA GLN A 109 0.51 -2.28 13.89
C GLN A 109 0.59 -1.25 15.02
N ALA A 110 1.43 -0.24 14.90
CA ALA A 110 1.54 0.81 15.91
C ALA A 110 0.24 1.61 16.05
N ALA A 111 -0.40 1.97 14.94
CA ALA A 111 -1.70 2.67 14.96
C ALA A 111 -2.78 1.81 15.64
N PHE A 112 -2.86 0.52 15.29
CA PHE A 112 -3.80 -0.40 15.93
C PHE A 112 -3.52 -0.58 17.43
N ALA A 113 -2.25 -0.73 17.82
CA ALA A 113 -1.87 -0.89 19.21
C ALA A 113 -2.23 0.33 20.06
N LEU A 114 -2.13 1.55 19.53
CA LEU A 114 -2.59 2.76 20.21
C LEU A 114 -4.09 2.74 20.47
N HIS A 115 -4.90 2.40 19.46
CA HIS A 115 -6.36 2.27 19.64
C HIS A 115 -6.72 1.17 20.66
N GLN A 116 -6.04 0.03 20.58
CA GLN A 116 -6.24 -1.08 21.50
C GLN A 116 -5.91 -0.67 22.95
N PHE A 117 -4.76 -0.03 23.17
CA PHE A 117 -4.34 0.45 24.48
C PHE A 117 -5.40 1.34 25.11
N PHE A 118 -5.87 2.37 24.41
CA PHE A 118 -6.89 3.27 24.94
C PHE A 118 -8.21 2.56 25.20
N HIS A 119 -8.63 1.67 24.30
CA HIS A 119 -9.85 0.88 24.48
C HIS A 119 -9.80 0.00 25.73
N GLU A 120 -8.70 -0.72 25.94
CA GLU A 120 -8.48 -1.59 27.10
C GLU A 120 -8.43 -0.82 28.43
N HIS A 121 -8.08 0.49 28.38
CA HIS A 121 -8.08 1.38 29.54
C HIS A 121 -9.40 2.14 29.75
N GLY A 122 -10.47 1.73 29.04
CA GLY A 122 -11.81 2.26 29.25
C GLY A 122 -12.11 3.56 28.49
N PHE A 123 -11.25 3.99 27.57
CA PHE A 123 -11.52 5.13 26.70
C PHE A 123 -12.45 4.73 25.56
N THR A 124 -13.40 5.60 25.24
CA THR A 124 -14.27 5.44 24.06
C THR A 124 -13.63 6.11 22.85
N TYR A 125 -13.46 5.36 21.76
CA TYR A 125 -13.05 5.93 20.49
C TYR A 125 -14.21 6.70 19.86
N VAL A 126 -14.02 7.99 19.65
CA VAL A 126 -14.98 8.87 18.98
C VAL A 126 -14.37 9.35 17.67
N HIS A 127 -15.03 9.06 16.56
CA HIS A 127 -14.65 9.59 15.26
C HIS A 127 -15.19 11.02 15.12
N THR A 128 -14.35 12.00 15.45
CA THR A 128 -14.70 13.42 15.39
C THR A 128 -14.77 13.92 13.94
N PRO A 129 -15.58 14.98 13.65
CA PRO A 129 -15.62 15.59 12.34
C PRO A 129 -14.23 16.10 11.92
N ILE A 130 -13.90 15.89 10.62
CA ILE A 130 -12.65 16.37 10.02
C ILE A 130 -12.80 17.82 9.54
N PHE A 131 -14.01 18.22 9.17
CA PHE A 131 -14.33 19.55 8.71
C PHE A 131 -14.97 20.38 9.83
N THR A 132 -14.54 21.62 9.96
CA THR A 132 -15.05 22.54 10.98
C THR A 132 -15.33 23.93 10.42
N GLY A 133 -16.35 24.61 10.97
CA GLY A 133 -16.60 26.02 10.70
C GLY A 133 -15.98 26.96 11.74
N SER A 134 -15.25 26.42 12.73
CA SER A 134 -14.62 27.20 13.80
C SER A 134 -13.19 26.77 14.04
N ASP A 135 -12.36 27.71 14.46
CA ASP A 135 -11.01 27.44 14.98
C ASP A 135 -11.13 27.12 16.48
N CYS A 136 -10.79 25.89 16.86
CA CYS A 136 -10.94 25.41 18.24
C CYS A 136 -9.83 25.90 19.18
N GLU A 137 -8.63 26.15 18.65
CA GLU A 137 -7.42 26.39 19.45
C GLU A 137 -6.78 27.76 19.18
N GLY A 138 -7.29 28.54 18.25
CA GLY A 138 -6.63 29.75 17.78
C GLY A 138 -5.27 29.45 17.14
N ALA A 139 -5.13 28.25 16.57
CA ALA A 139 -3.85 27.69 16.10
C ALA A 139 -3.33 28.33 14.80
N GLY A 140 -3.92 29.43 14.35
CA GLY A 140 -3.47 30.18 13.19
C GLY A 140 -4.01 29.66 11.87
N GLU A 141 -3.17 29.33 10.94
CA GLU A 141 -3.57 29.03 9.56
C GLU A 141 -4.22 27.65 9.41
N MET A 142 -5.54 27.59 9.22
CA MET A 142 -6.27 26.38 8.88
C MET A 142 -6.36 26.22 7.36
N PHE A 143 -6.28 24.97 6.89
CA PHE A 143 -6.52 24.65 5.48
C PHE A 143 -7.99 24.79 5.14
N GLN A 144 -8.33 25.71 4.25
CA GLN A 144 -9.70 25.89 3.80
C GLN A 144 -10.11 24.76 2.86
N VAL A 145 -11.36 24.30 3.03
CA VAL A 145 -11.99 23.29 2.17
C VAL A 145 -13.11 23.97 1.39
N THR A 146 -13.06 23.89 0.06
CA THR A 146 -14.04 24.51 -0.82
C THR A 146 -14.23 23.70 -2.09
N THR A 147 -15.43 23.75 -2.66
CA THR A 147 -15.75 23.23 -4.01
C THR A 147 -15.89 24.35 -5.03
N LEU A 148 -15.66 25.60 -4.63
CA LEU A 148 -15.68 26.73 -5.57
C LEU A 148 -14.50 26.63 -6.55
N ASP A 149 -14.74 27.04 -7.81
CA ASP A 149 -13.65 27.17 -8.77
C ASP A 149 -12.77 28.36 -8.38
N LEU A 150 -11.51 28.07 -8.03
CA LEU A 150 -10.55 29.09 -7.60
C LEU A 150 -10.13 30.02 -8.76
N ASN A 151 -10.40 29.67 -10.02
CA ASN A 151 -10.14 30.53 -11.18
C ASN A 151 -11.32 31.49 -11.46
N ASP A 152 -12.52 31.19 -10.95
CA ASP A 152 -13.73 31.99 -11.12
C ASP A 152 -14.54 31.97 -9.80
N ILE A 153 -14.01 32.66 -8.79
CA ILE A 153 -14.60 32.70 -7.47
C ILE A 153 -15.85 33.59 -7.46
N PRO A 154 -17.04 33.04 -7.15
CA PRO A 154 -18.26 33.85 -7.06
C PRO A 154 -18.15 34.87 -5.92
N ARG A 155 -18.62 36.10 -6.21
CA ARG A 155 -18.59 37.21 -5.27
C ARG A 155 -20.00 37.56 -4.81
N ASN A 156 -20.11 37.97 -3.55
CA ASN A 156 -21.34 38.58 -3.03
C ASN A 156 -21.39 40.10 -3.34
N ASP A 157 -22.49 40.75 -3.02
CA ASP A 157 -22.71 42.17 -3.28
C ASP A 157 -21.69 43.09 -2.62
N GLU A 158 -21.01 42.62 -1.56
CA GLU A 158 -19.98 43.35 -0.81
C GLU A 158 -18.56 43.09 -1.39
N GLY A 159 -18.44 42.27 -2.45
CA GLY A 159 -17.19 41.91 -3.09
C GLY A 159 -16.43 40.76 -2.40
N GLY A 160 -16.93 40.21 -1.32
CA GLY A 160 -16.40 39.03 -0.65
C GLY A 160 -16.74 37.73 -1.40
N VAL A 161 -16.20 36.60 -0.94
CA VAL A 161 -16.52 35.29 -1.50
C VAL A 161 -17.97 34.92 -1.18
N ASP A 162 -18.73 34.55 -2.19
CA ASP A 162 -20.10 34.04 -2.02
C ASP A 162 -20.10 32.55 -1.69
N TYR A 163 -19.94 32.23 -0.41
CA TYR A 163 -19.97 30.86 0.09
C TYR A 163 -21.35 30.18 -0.01
N THR A 164 -22.42 30.91 -0.33
CA THR A 164 -23.74 30.26 -0.57
C THR A 164 -23.70 29.32 -1.76
N LYS A 165 -22.72 29.50 -2.67
CA LYS A 165 -22.45 28.65 -3.81
C LYS A 165 -21.57 27.46 -3.49
N ASP A 166 -20.93 27.43 -2.31
CA ASP A 166 -20.10 26.31 -1.88
C ASP A 166 -20.93 25.15 -1.30
N PHE A 167 -20.32 23.97 -1.21
CA PHE A 167 -20.98 22.74 -0.73
C PHE A 167 -21.63 22.93 0.66
N PHE A 168 -20.87 23.48 1.62
CA PHE A 168 -21.36 23.72 2.98
C PHE A 168 -22.11 25.04 3.16
N LYS A 169 -22.23 25.85 2.12
CA LYS A 169 -22.84 27.19 2.12
C LYS A 169 -22.27 28.17 3.16
N ARG A 170 -21.07 27.92 3.62
CA ARG A 170 -20.29 28.72 4.57
C ARG A 170 -18.81 28.36 4.50
N PRO A 171 -17.91 29.21 5.00
CA PRO A 171 -16.50 28.85 5.14
C PRO A 171 -16.31 27.61 6.01
N VAL A 172 -15.51 26.67 5.54
CA VAL A 172 -15.16 25.42 6.24
C VAL A 172 -13.69 25.15 6.09
N ASN A 173 -13.07 24.59 7.12
CA ASN A 173 -11.66 24.27 7.17
C ASN A 173 -11.45 22.83 7.64
N LEU A 174 -10.24 22.29 7.41
CA LEU A 174 -9.81 21.08 8.10
C LEU A 174 -9.57 21.41 9.58
N THR A 175 -10.08 20.55 10.47
CA THR A 175 -9.81 20.72 11.89
C THR A 175 -8.37 20.42 12.24
N VAL A 176 -7.83 21.10 13.23
CA VAL A 176 -6.49 20.83 13.80
C VAL A 176 -6.57 19.87 14.98
N SER A 177 -7.75 19.66 15.55
CA SER A 177 -7.98 18.87 16.75
C SER A 177 -9.38 18.24 16.74
N GLY A 178 -9.54 17.16 17.51
CA GLY A 178 -10.84 16.54 17.77
C GLY A 178 -11.68 17.19 18.88
N GLN A 179 -11.23 18.29 19.45
CA GLN A 179 -11.94 19.05 20.50
C GLN A 179 -13.24 19.74 19.98
#